data_7f56d8b9f34db9357a1c0f0b7fae2b4e
#
_entry.id   7f56d8b9f34db9357a1c0f0b7fae2b4e
#
_cell.length_a   1.000
_cell.length_b   1.000
_cell.length_c   1.000
_cell.angle_alpha   90.00
_cell.angle_beta   90.00
_cell.angle_gamma   90.00
#
_symmetry.space_group_name_H-M   'P 1'
#
loop_
_entity.id
_entity.type
_entity.pdbx_description
1 polymer ?
#
loop_
_entity_poly.entity_id
_entity_poly.type
_entity_poly.pdbx_seq_one_letter_code
_entity_poly.pdbx_strand_id
1 'polypeptide(L)'
;MIMDCYICNIDDFVINEEIHDEAKWLTKDELDSVNWLAADEKIVNKLKIYLSSKIAVSACLLGDNCKYNGKNNYNEEIEHLLKDKEVYKICPEILTGLSIPRKPVEIKDNKVITQDNEDMTEIFLHGVDMAWEKLKDKNIDLAILKANSPTCGSKTIYDGTFSHALVEGNGLFA
;
A
#
# COMPACT_ATOMS: atom_id res chain seq x y z
N MET A 1 30.24 -4.16 15.08
CA MET A 1 28.98 -4.18 15.86
C MET A 1 27.84 -4.18 14.86
N ILE A 2 26.88 -5.10 14.96
CA ILE A 2 25.63 -5.11 14.21
C ILE A 2 24.58 -4.54 15.15
N MET A 3 23.81 -3.53 14.69
CA MET A 3 22.71 -2.93 15.44
C MET A 3 21.42 -3.16 14.67
N ASP A 4 20.48 -3.85 15.31
CA ASP A 4 19.13 -4.03 14.77
C ASP A 4 18.21 -2.97 15.37
N CYS A 5 17.48 -2.28 14.50
CA CYS A 5 16.54 -1.24 14.89
C CYS A 5 15.12 -1.67 14.53
N TYR A 6 14.19 -1.47 15.43
CA TYR A 6 12.79 -1.85 15.29
C TYR A 6 11.88 -0.62 15.42
N ILE A 7 10.79 -0.61 14.65
CA ILE A 7 9.68 0.31 14.85
C ILE A 7 8.67 -0.41 15.74
N CYS A 8 8.31 0.18 16.87
CA CYS A 8 7.35 -0.37 17.81
C CYS A 8 6.39 0.70 18.31
N ASN A 9 5.19 0.28 18.67
CA ASN A 9 4.25 1.11 19.42
C ASN A 9 4.56 0.92 20.91
N ILE A 10 4.62 2.03 21.66
CA ILE A 10 4.85 2.05 23.10
C ILE A 10 3.70 2.79 23.76
N ASP A 11 3.07 2.13 24.73
CA ASP A 11 2.01 2.74 25.54
C ASP A 11 2.60 3.41 26.77
N ASP A 12 3.77 2.94 27.23
CA ASP A 12 4.46 3.46 28.41
C ASP A 12 5.98 3.39 28.21
N PHE A 13 6.72 4.36 28.77
CA PHE A 13 8.16 4.44 28.57
C PHE A 13 8.85 4.85 29.88
N VAL A 14 9.76 3.99 30.33
CA VAL A 14 10.62 4.24 31.49
C VAL A 14 12.08 4.31 31.02
N ILE A 15 12.75 5.39 31.32
CA ILE A 15 14.18 5.55 31.04
C ILE A 15 14.99 4.80 32.10
N ASN A 16 15.97 4.01 31.66
CA ASN A 16 16.95 3.49 32.57
C ASN A 16 18.05 4.56 32.80
N GLU A 17 17.93 5.30 33.89
CA GLU A 17 18.86 6.38 34.27
C GLU A 17 20.28 5.92 34.58
N GLU A 18 20.51 4.61 34.77
CA GLU A 18 21.86 4.04 34.92
C GLU A 18 22.63 3.98 33.58
N ILE A 19 21.89 4.01 32.44
CA ILE A 19 22.47 3.87 31.11
C ILE A 19 22.35 5.14 30.29
N HIS A 20 21.28 5.92 30.52
CA HIS A 20 20.95 7.11 29.74
C HIS A 20 20.78 8.33 30.65
N ASP A 21 21.53 9.38 30.37
CA ASP A 21 21.45 10.64 31.11
C ASP A 21 20.19 11.43 30.76
N GLU A 22 19.69 11.30 29.52
CA GLU A 22 18.51 12.03 29.02
C GLU A 22 17.81 11.24 27.90
N ALA A 23 16.48 11.35 27.81
CA ALA A 23 15.71 10.96 26.64
C ALA A 23 14.79 12.10 26.18
N LYS A 24 14.60 12.21 24.88
CA LYS A 24 13.78 13.25 24.26
C LYS A 24 12.84 12.64 23.24
N TRP A 25 11.56 12.99 23.33
CA TRP A 25 10.57 12.71 22.30
C TRP A 25 10.73 13.71 21.17
N LEU A 26 10.80 13.22 19.94
CA LEU A 26 10.96 14.04 18.75
C LEU A 26 9.86 13.69 17.74
N THR A 27 9.27 14.71 17.16
CA THR A 27 8.48 14.56 15.93
C THR A 27 9.41 14.38 14.73
N LYS A 28 8.86 13.97 13.57
CA LYS A 28 9.65 13.84 12.33
C LYS A 28 10.38 15.14 11.95
N ASP A 29 9.76 16.28 12.21
CA ASP A 29 10.31 17.60 11.85
C ASP A 29 11.38 18.08 12.85
N GLU A 30 11.47 17.46 14.01
CA GLU A 30 12.44 17.75 15.06
C GLU A 30 13.67 16.82 15.02
N LEU A 31 13.72 15.83 14.14
CA LEU A 31 14.84 14.89 14.04
C LEU A 31 16.19 15.58 13.79
N ASP A 32 16.20 16.75 13.18
CA ASP A 32 17.41 17.56 12.98
C ASP A 32 17.75 18.48 14.15
N SER A 33 16.94 18.51 15.20
CA SER A 33 17.17 19.36 16.37
C SER A 33 18.19 18.75 17.37
N VAL A 34 18.59 17.50 17.15
CA VAL A 34 19.54 16.76 17.98
C VAL A 34 20.84 16.56 17.22
N ASN A 35 21.96 16.71 17.90
CA ASN A 35 23.27 16.39 17.34
C ASN A 35 23.53 14.88 17.47
N TRP A 36 23.15 14.13 16.43
CA TRP A 36 23.27 12.68 16.41
C TRP A 36 24.73 12.21 16.38
N LEU A 37 25.02 11.12 17.03
CA LEU A 37 26.32 10.46 16.86
C LEU A 37 26.46 9.97 15.41
N ALA A 38 27.67 10.01 14.87
CA ALA A 38 27.95 9.57 13.49
C ALA A 38 27.51 8.13 13.20
N ALA A 39 27.46 7.27 14.23
CA ALA A 39 26.96 5.90 14.12
C ALA A 39 25.45 5.85 13.86
N ASP A 40 24.69 6.82 14.40
CA ASP A 40 23.24 6.86 14.38
C ASP A 40 22.67 7.64 13.17
N GLU A 41 23.48 8.53 12.59
CA GLU A 41 23.05 9.36 11.43
C GLU A 41 22.44 8.52 10.29
N LYS A 42 23.00 7.34 10.00
CA LYS A 42 22.49 6.45 8.94
C LYS A 42 21.10 5.93 9.27
N ILE A 43 20.83 5.64 10.55
CA ILE A 43 19.54 5.14 11.04
C ILE A 43 18.52 6.27 10.97
N VAL A 44 18.89 7.44 11.49
CA VAL A 44 18.05 8.64 11.49
C VAL A 44 17.68 9.06 10.07
N ASN A 45 18.62 9.02 9.13
CA ASN A 45 18.34 9.31 7.73
C ASN A 45 17.36 8.31 7.10
N LYS A 46 17.48 7.01 7.40
CA LYS A 46 16.50 6.01 6.97
C LYS A 46 15.13 6.25 7.60
N LEU A 47 15.09 6.62 8.89
CA LEU A 47 13.85 6.94 9.58
C LEU A 47 13.17 8.17 8.97
N LYS A 48 13.91 9.22 8.63
CA LYS A 48 13.37 10.40 7.93
C LYS A 48 12.73 10.01 6.60
N ILE A 49 13.41 9.21 5.78
CA ILE A 49 12.85 8.70 4.52
C ILE A 49 11.57 7.91 4.78
N TYR A 50 11.59 7.00 5.75
CA TYR A 50 10.42 6.21 6.10
C TYR A 50 9.25 7.07 6.56
N LEU A 51 9.48 8.06 7.41
CA LEU A 51 8.43 8.94 7.96
C LEU A 51 7.88 9.94 6.93
N SER A 52 8.67 10.32 5.93
CA SER A 52 8.26 11.24 4.85
C SER A 52 7.73 10.53 3.61
N SER A 53 7.71 9.19 3.57
CA SER A 53 7.27 8.44 2.40
C SER A 53 5.82 8.72 2.04
N LYS A 54 5.58 8.90 0.73
CA LYS A 54 4.25 9.02 0.13
C LYS A 54 3.83 7.67 -0.40
N ILE A 55 2.69 7.20 0.07
CA ILE A 55 2.29 5.81 -0.15
C ILE A 55 0.95 5.75 -0.88
N ALA A 56 0.93 5.08 -2.05
CA ALA A 56 -0.30 4.69 -2.71
C ALA A 56 -0.83 3.40 -2.09
N VAL A 57 -2.12 3.35 -1.79
CA VAL A 57 -2.73 2.17 -1.14
C VAL A 57 -4.00 1.77 -1.85
N SER A 58 -4.19 0.49 -2.10
CA SER A 58 -5.48 -0.01 -2.57
C SER A 58 -6.59 0.38 -1.60
N ALA A 59 -7.54 1.19 -2.03
CA ALA A 59 -8.57 1.81 -1.17
C ALA A 59 -9.35 0.79 -0.33
N CYS A 60 -9.58 -0.42 -0.86
CA CYS A 60 -10.24 -1.50 -0.13
C CYS A 60 -9.48 -1.98 1.11
N LEU A 61 -8.16 -1.83 1.17
CA LEU A 61 -7.34 -2.21 2.34
C LEU A 61 -7.54 -1.26 3.52
N LEU A 62 -8.02 -0.04 3.24
CA LEU A 62 -8.32 0.99 4.23
C LEU A 62 -9.84 1.18 4.45
N GLY A 63 -10.62 0.14 4.17
CA GLY A 63 -12.04 0.08 4.50
C GLY A 63 -13.00 0.63 3.44
N ASP A 64 -12.53 1.15 2.31
CA ASP A 64 -13.42 1.61 1.26
C ASP A 64 -14.16 0.42 0.62
N ASN A 65 -15.48 0.49 0.54
CA ASN A 65 -16.35 -0.57 -0.01
C ASN A 65 -16.31 -0.60 -1.54
N CYS A 66 -15.12 -0.80 -2.11
CA CYS A 66 -14.86 -0.69 -3.54
C CYS A 66 -14.60 -2.02 -4.26
N LYS A 67 -14.72 -3.16 -3.56
CA LYS A 67 -14.64 -4.47 -4.20
C LYS A 67 -15.83 -4.72 -5.11
N TYR A 68 -15.67 -5.66 -6.04
CA TYR A 68 -16.73 -6.06 -6.97
C TYR A 68 -18.06 -6.43 -6.27
N ASN A 69 -18.01 -6.96 -5.04
CA ASN A 69 -19.17 -7.37 -4.25
C ASN A 69 -19.68 -6.30 -3.26
N GLY A 70 -19.21 -5.07 -3.35
CA GLY A 70 -19.60 -3.97 -2.45
C GLY A 70 -19.00 -4.04 -1.05
N LYS A 71 -17.99 -4.87 -0.82
CA LYS A 71 -17.27 -4.99 0.45
C LYS A 71 -15.87 -4.38 0.36
N ASN A 72 -15.12 -4.47 1.42
CA ASN A 72 -13.72 -4.04 1.51
C ASN A 72 -12.80 -5.21 1.91
N ASN A 73 -11.52 -4.93 2.08
CA ASN A 73 -10.48 -5.82 2.59
C ASN A 73 -9.71 -5.09 3.70
N TYR A 74 -10.42 -4.37 4.57
CA TYR A 74 -9.81 -3.62 5.65
C TYR A 74 -8.77 -4.46 6.41
N ASN A 75 -7.63 -3.83 6.67
CA ASN A 75 -6.54 -4.44 7.40
C ASN A 75 -5.97 -3.42 8.39
N GLU A 76 -6.16 -3.72 9.66
CA GLU A 76 -5.76 -2.86 10.78
C GLU A 76 -4.24 -2.66 10.83
N GLU A 77 -3.45 -3.70 10.53
CA GLU A 77 -1.99 -3.60 10.52
C GLU A 77 -1.49 -2.61 9.44
N ILE A 78 -2.15 -2.61 8.26
CA ILE A 78 -1.85 -1.64 7.20
C ILE A 78 -2.23 -0.23 7.65
N GLU A 79 -3.38 -0.05 8.27
CA GLU A 79 -3.80 1.26 8.80
C GLU A 79 -2.81 1.78 9.84
N HIS A 80 -2.38 0.93 10.77
CA HIS A 80 -1.34 1.28 11.76
C HIS A 80 0.00 1.64 11.11
N LEU A 81 0.44 0.87 10.11
CA LEU A 81 1.67 1.14 9.36
C LEU A 81 1.64 2.51 8.66
N LEU A 82 0.47 2.94 8.27
CA LEU A 82 0.25 4.18 7.50
C LEU A 82 -0.01 5.40 8.38
N LYS A 83 -0.12 5.21 9.70
CA LYS A 83 -0.28 6.31 10.64
C LYS A 83 0.85 7.33 10.45
N ASP A 84 0.48 8.60 10.43
CA ASP A 84 1.40 9.72 10.25
C ASP A 84 2.13 9.79 8.89
N LYS A 85 1.69 9.03 7.88
CA LYS A 85 2.21 9.07 6.51
C LYS A 85 1.28 9.79 5.55
N GLU A 86 1.85 10.30 4.45
CA GLU A 86 1.06 10.84 3.35
C GLU A 86 0.52 9.70 2.49
N VAL A 87 -0.79 9.44 2.59
CA VAL A 87 -1.45 8.29 1.98
C VAL A 87 -2.36 8.70 0.85
N TYR A 88 -2.23 8.02 -0.29
CA TYR A 88 -3.08 8.18 -1.46
C TYR A 88 -3.88 6.90 -1.69
N LYS A 89 -5.15 6.92 -1.31
CA LYS A 89 -6.08 5.81 -1.59
C LYS A 89 -6.40 5.77 -3.08
N ILE A 90 -6.29 4.59 -3.68
CA ILE A 90 -6.59 4.37 -5.10
C ILE A 90 -7.33 3.05 -5.32
N CYS A 91 -8.29 3.06 -6.21
CA CYS A 91 -8.95 1.85 -6.71
C CYS A 91 -9.19 2.01 -8.20
N PRO A 92 -8.33 1.44 -9.06
CA PRO A 92 -8.52 1.53 -10.51
C PRO A 92 -9.86 0.94 -10.97
N GLU A 93 -10.37 -0.08 -10.29
CA GLU A 93 -11.66 -0.70 -10.63
C GLU A 93 -12.86 0.24 -10.41
N ILE A 94 -12.81 1.15 -9.44
CA ILE A 94 -13.84 2.20 -9.29
C ILE A 94 -13.73 3.23 -10.42
N LEU A 95 -12.51 3.51 -10.84
CA LEU A 95 -12.27 4.50 -11.89
C LEU A 95 -12.69 4.02 -13.28
N THR A 96 -13.00 2.72 -13.45
CA THR A 96 -13.65 2.21 -14.67
C THR A 96 -15.02 2.82 -14.92
N GLY A 97 -15.67 3.38 -13.90
CA GLY A 97 -17.06 3.84 -13.96
C GLY A 97 -18.11 2.74 -13.81
N LEU A 98 -17.69 1.47 -13.64
CA LEU A 98 -18.61 0.36 -13.40
C LEU A 98 -19.29 0.47 -12.04
N SER A 99 -20.55 0.05 -11.97
CA SER A 99 -21.34 0.05 -10.74
C SER A 99 -20.77 -0.93 -9.68
N ILE A 100 -21.15 -0.71 -8.43
CA ILE A 100 -20.97 -1.66 -7.33
C ILE A 100 -22.37 -2.12 -6.88
N PRO A 101 -22.61 -3.41 -6.79
CA PRO A 101 -21.75 -4.55 -7.16
C PRO A 101 -21.54 -4.68 -8.67
N ARG A 102 -20.48 -5.35 -9.07
CA ARG A 102 -20.13 -5.68 -10.45
C ARG A 102 -19.72 -7.14 -10.59
N LYS A 103 -19.69 -7.65 -11.82
CA LYS A 103 -19.21 -9.01 -12.08
C LYS A 103 -17.73 -9.13 -11.67
N PRO A 104 -17.31 -10.23 -11.02
CA PRO A 104 -15.90 -10.51 -10.81
C PRO A 104 -15.21 -10.71 -12.16
N VAL A 105 -13.94 -10.33 -12.20
CA VAL A 105 -13.09 -10.53 -13.38
C VAL A 105 -11.78 -11.17 -12.99
N GLU A 106 -11.17 -11.91 -13.91
CA GLU A 106 -9.84 -12.48 -13.80
C GLU A 106 -9.04 -12.19 -15.08
N ILE A 107 -7.71 -12.38 -15.04
CA ILE A 107 -6.85 -12.22 -16.21
C ILE A 107 -6.61 -13.60 -16.83
N LYS A 108 -6.90 -13.71 -18.14
CA LYS A 108 -6.61 -14.88 -18.95
C LYS A 108 -6.08 -14.45 -20.32
N ASP A 109 -4.98 -15.03 -20.74
CA ASP A 109 -4.35 -14.73 -22.03
C ASP A 109 -4.17 -13.21 -22.28
N ASN A 110 -3.70 -12.48 -21.26
CA ASN A 110 -3.55 -11.03 -21.23
C ASN A 110 -4.86 -10.23 -21.40
N LYS A 111 -6.00 -10.84 -21.19
CA LYS A 111 -7.31 -10.19 -21.22
C LYS A 111 -7.97 -10.23 -19.85
N VAL A 112 -8.66 -9.16 -19.52
CA VAL A 112 -9.56 -9.12 -18.37
C VAL A 112 -10.91 -9.65 -18.80
N ILE A 113 -11.33 -10.78 -18.25
CA ILE A 113 -12.57 -11.44 -18.63
C ILE A 113 -13.50 -11.63 -17.43
N THR A 114 -14.80 -11.61 -17.67
CA THR A 114 -15.81 -12.06 -16.71
C THR A 114 -15.94 -13.59 -16.76
N GLN A 115 -16.65 -14.17 -15.78
CA GLN A 115 -16.97 -15.60 -15.78
C GLN A 115 -17.76 -16.03 -17.03
N ASP A 116 -18.52 -15.13 -17.65
CA ASP A 116 -19.26 -15.35 -18.89
C ASP A 116 -18.39 -15.15 -20.16
N ASN A 117 -17.07 -15.00 -20.01
CA ASN A 117 -16.08 -14.70 -21.05
C ASN A 117 -16.32 -13.34 -21.77
N GLU A 118 -16.97 -12.39 -21.15
CA GLU A 118 -17.06 -11.03 -21.64
C GLU A 118 -15.70 -10.32 -21.47
N ASP A 119 -15.16 -9.75 -22.54
CA ASP A 119 -13.89 -9.04 -22.53
C ASP A 119 -14.06 -7.62 -21.94
N MET A 120 -13.45 -7.37 -20.80
CA MET A 120 -13.51 -6.11 -20.06
C MET A 120 -12.18 -5.33 -20.12
N THR A 121 -11.23 -5.78 -20.94
CA THR A 121 -9.86 -5.28 -20.94
C THR A 121 -9.78 -3.77 -21.11
N GLU A 122 -10.43 -3.21 -22.14
CA GLU A 122 -10.40 -1.77 -22.43
C GLU A 122 -10.95 -0.91 -21.27
N ILE A 123 -12.04 -1.39 -20.65
CA ILE A 123 -12.66 -0.69 -19.52
C ILE A 123 -11.72 -0.66 -18.32
N PHE A 124 -11.04 -1.80 -18.04
CA PHE A 124 -10.10 -1.90 -16.93
C PHE A 124 -8.81 -1.12 -17.19
N LEU A 125 -8.29 -1.14 -18.43
CA LEU A 125 -7.14 -0.31 -18.83
C LEU A 125 -7.46 1.17 -18.66
N HIS A 126 -8.65 1.62 -19.07
CA HIS A 126 -9.08 3.00 -18.82
C HIS A 126 -9.07 3.35 -17.31
N GLY A 127 -9.57 2.47 -16.46
CA GLY A 127 -9.53 2.66 -15.01
C GLY A 127 -8.11 2.75 -14.45
N VAL A 128 -7.17 1.98 -15.01
CA VAL A 128 -5.73 2.03 -14.68
C VAL A 128 -5.11 3.36 -15.10
N ASP A 129 -5.39 3.81 -16.32
CA ASP A 129 -4.91 5.11 -16.81
C ASP A 129 -5.40 6.26 -15.95
N MET A 130 -6.68 6.24 -15.55
CA MET A 130 -7.26 7.22 -14.64
C MET A 130 -6.60 7.18 -13.26
N ALA A 131 -6.21 6.00 -12.77
CA ALA A 131 -5.51 5.86 -11.51
C ALA A 131 -4.09 6.42 -11.60
N TRP A 132 -3.39 6.13 -12.68
CA TRP A 132 -2.06 6.66 -12.95
C TRP A 132 -2.08 8.19 -13.03
N GLU A 133 -3.02 8.78 -13.78
CA GLU A 133 -3.18 10.24 -13.87
C GLU A 133 -3.37 10.91 -12.49
N LYS A 134 -4.03 10.25 -11.56
CA LYS A 134 -4.19 10.75 -10.18
C LYS A 134 -2.91 10.70 -9.35
N LEU A 135 -1.99 9.81 -9.66
CA LEU A 135 -0.81 9.52 -8.85
C LEU A 135 0.50 10.04 -9.46
N LYS A 136 0.62 10.20 -10.78
CA LYS A 136 1.88 10.50 -11.49
C LYS A 136 2.64 11.71 -10.94
N ASP A 137 1.94 12.75 -10.49
CA ASP A 137 2.55 13.98 -9.97
C ASP A 137 2.69 14.00 -8.44
N LYS A 138 2.40 12.87 -7.77
CA LYS A 138 2.43 12.77 -6.30
C LYS A 138 3.78 12.36 -5.74
N ASN A 139 4.72 11.95 -6.58
CA ASN A 139 6.04 11.42 -6.17
C ASN A 139 5.86 10.27 -5.17
N ILE A 140 5.10 9.25 -5.56
CA ILE A 140 4.85 8.07 -4.73
C ILE A 140 6.14 7.26 -4.55
N ASP A 141 6.51 6.99 -3.31
CA ASP A 141 7.70 6.21 -2.95
C ASP A 141 7.43 4.71 -2.85
N LEU A 142 6.19 4.35 -2.48
CA LEU A 142 5.79 2.97 -2.23
C LEU A 142 4.31 2.77 -2.58
N ALA A 143 3.97 1.58 -3.08
CA ALA A 143 2.59 1.15 -3.24
C ALA A 143 2.28 -0.10 -2.41
N ILE A 144 1.20 -0.06 -1.63
CA ILE A 144 0.66 -1.20 -0.90
C ILE A 144 -0.62 -1.63 -1.62
N LEU A 145 -0.52 -2.70 -2.37
CA LEU A 145 -1.58 -3.14 -3.26
C LEU A 145 -2.25 -4.42 -2.79
N LYS A 146 -3.54 -4.58 -3.10
CA LYS A 146 -4.34 -5.77 -2.77
C LYS A 146 -3.83 -6.97 -3.57
N ALA A 147 -3.30 -7.98 -2.88
CA ALA A 147 -2.83 -9.22 -3.47
C ALA A 147 -3.91 -9.95 -4.31
N ASN A 148 -3.49 -10.66 -5.32
CA ASN A 148 -4.30 -11.54 -6.18
C ASN A 148 -5.44 -10.84 -6.95
N SER A 149 -5.51 -9.51 -6.93
CA SER A 149 -6.49 -8.77 -7.72
C SER A 149 -6.05 -8.71 -9.18
N PRO A 150 -6.96 -8.81 -10.16
CA PRO A 150 -6.63 -8.63 -11.58
C PRO A 150 -6.13 -7.22 -11.89
N THR A 151 -6.35 -6.27 -10.99
CA THR A 151 -5.87 -4.90 -11.13
C THR A 151 -4.64 -4.62 -10.28
N CYS A 152 -4.69 -4.98 -9.00
CA CYS A 152 -3.68 -4.58 -8.01
C CYS A 152 -2.71 -5.71 -7.62
N GLY A 153 -2.93 -6.97 -8.05
CA GLY A 153 -2.10 -8.10 -7.67
C GLY A 153 -0.66 -7.93 -8.14
N SER A 154 0.30 -8.23 -7.25
CA SER A 154 1.73 -8.25 -7.57
C SER A 154 2.27 -9.65 -7.31
N LYS A 155 2.99 -10.22 -8.25
CA LYS A 155 3.57 -11.56 -8.27
C LYS A 155 2.58 -12.70 -8.53
N THR A 156 1.36 -12.64 -7.98
CA THR A 156 0.34 -13.68 -8.18
C THR A 156 -1.02 -13.09 -8.45
N ILE A 157 -1.75 -13.70 -9.39
CA ILE A 157 -3.12 -13.35 -9.77
C ILE A 157 -3.94 -14.64 -9.96
N TYR A 158 -5.26 -14.52 -10.04
CA TYR A 158 -6.09 -15.65 -10.43
C TYR A 158 -5.91 -16.00 -11.91
N ASP A 159 -6.02 -17.29 -12.24
CA ASP A 159 -5.62 -17.90 -13.52
C ASP A 159 -6.62 -17.72 -14.67
N GLY A 160 -7.72 -17.03 -14.45
CA GLY A 160 -8.79 -16.81 -15.44
C GLY A 160 -9.78 -17.94 -15.57
N THR A 161 -9.73 -18.95 -14.68
CA THR A 161 -10.68 -20.08 -14.68
C THR A 161 -11.81 -19.91 -13.67
N PHE A 162 -11.74 -18.91 -12.80
CA PHE A 162 -12.68 -18.67 -11.68
C PHE A 162 -12.76 -19.84 -10.70
N SER A 163 -11.71 -20.67 -10.65
CA SER A 163 -11.57 -21.82 -9.73
C SER A 163 -10.81 -21.48 -8.44
N HIS A 164 -10.44 -20.20 -8.25
CA HIS A 164 -9.54 -19.72 -7.18
C HIS A 164 -8.09 -20.24 -7.30
N ALA A 165 -7.68 -20.78 -8.43
CA ALA A 165 -6.30 -21.12 -8.71
C ALA A 165 -5.47 -19.85 -8.94
N LEU A 166 -4.24 -19.84 -8.43
CA LEU A 166 -3.31 -18.71 -8.57
C LEU A 166 -2.18 -19.10 -9.53
N VAL A 167 -1.77 -18.13 -10.33
CA VAL A 167 -0.61 -18.22 -11.21
C VAL A 167 0.32 -17.05 -10.98
N GLU A 168 1.58 -17.20 -11.37
CA GLU A 168 2.53 -16.09 -11.39
C GLU A 168 2.07 -15.05 -12.42
N GLY A 169 2.01 -13.79 -12.00
CA GLY A 169 1.57 -12.70 -12.84
C GLY A 169 1.29 -11.44 -12.03
N ASN A 170 1.10 -10.34 -12.75
CA ASN A 170 0.76 -9.05 -12.18
C ASN A 170 -0.62 -8.60 -12.66
N GLY A 171 -1.31 -7.87 -11.80
CA GLY A 171 -2.48 -7.10 -12.18
C GLY A 171 -2.11 -5.92 -13.08
N LEU A 172 -3.09 -5.36 -13.75
CA LEU A 172 -2.88 -4.30 -14.77
C LEU A 172 -2.23 -3.02 -14.21
N PHE A 173 -2.37 -2.75 -12.93
CA PHE A 173 -1.89 -1.54 -12.25
C PHE A 173 -0.61 -1.77 -11.42
N ALA A 174 -0.21 -3.02 -11.19
CA ALA A 174 0.91 -3.40 -10.31
C ALA A 174 2.28 -3.34 -10.98
#